data_5a61c09c7f3168f56ec1427fb2f5a76b
#
_entry.id   5a61c09c7f3168f56ec1427fb2f5a76b
#
_cell.length_a   1.000
_cell.length_b   1.000
_cell.length_c   1.000
_cell.angle_alpha   90.00
_cell.angle_beta   90.00
_cell.angle_gamma   90.00
#
_symmetry.space_group_name_H-M   'P 1'
#
loop_
_entity.id
_entity.type
_entity.pdbx_description
1 polymer ?
#
loop_
_entity_poly.entity_id
_entity_poly.type
_entity_poly.pdbx_seq_one_letter_code
_entity_poly.pdbx_strand_id
1 'polypeptide(L)'
;ALVERVANIAERLEIKRRILDLDSSGGHVEDAMKAGDAIGASHWMLRVRDDAICHSACVLILAAGDDRLITGKVGIHRMIRIGSEATTRAELNQELREVYAKMKDYLERNGASVAVADLMMTVPNRKLRLLTEDELQEYGLDGTNAVQDDLERIRLTRECGEDFVRRKDDFDRAYERSCAKVEPGQGQEAAYECGLALRAGFGFPDETCPKDSPLSEYQDAAAPDPIQAGTQ
;
A
#
# COMPACT_ATOMS: atom_id res chain seq x y z
N ALA A 1 6.78 -12.78 -11.46
CA ALA A 1 5.92 -13.64 -12.31
C ALA A 1 4.49 -13.78 -11.78
N LEU A 2 4.24 -14.34 -10.55
CA LEU A 2 2.86 -14.53 -10.06
C LEU A 2 2.19 -13.19 -9.75
N VAL A 3 2.83 -12.32 -8.98
CA VAL A 3 2.31 -11.00 -8.61
C VAL A 3 1.99 -10.16 -9.85
N GLU A 4 2.88 -10.10 -10.82
CA GLU A 4 2.66 -9.41 -12.11
C GLU A 4 1.43 -9.95 -12.85
N ARG A 5 1.22 -11.26 -12.86
CA ARG A 5 0.04 -11.87 -13.48
C ARG A 5 -1.25 -11.46 -12.77
N VAL A 6 -1.24 -11.48 -11.44
CA VAL A 6 -2.41 -11.06 -10.63
C VAL A 6 -2.69 -9.58 -10.80
N ALA A 7 -1.65 -8.73 -10.78
CA ALA A 7 -1.78 -7.30 -11.06
C ALA A 7 -2.39 -7.03 -12.44
N ASN A 8 -1.87 -7.69 -13.49
CA ASN A 8 -2.41 -7.57 -14.84
C ASN A 8 -3.86 -8.06 -14.98
N ILE A 9 -4.26 -9.10 -14.24
CA ILE A 9 -5.65 -9.58 -14.22
C ILE A 9 -6.55 -8.55 -13.54
N ALA A 10 -6.12 -8.04 -12.38
CA ALA A 10 -6.86 -7.02 -11.64
C ALA A 10 -7.06 -5.74 -12.47
N GLU A 11 -6.03 -5.32 -13.23
CA GLU A 11 -6.11 -4.18 -14.14
C GLU A 11 -7.11 -4.43 -15.27
N ARG A 12 -7.01 -5.58 -15.95
CA ARG A 12 -7.90 -5.95 -17.06
C ARG A 12 -9.36 -6.11 -16.66
N LEU A 13 -9.61 -6.50 -15.42
CA LEU A 13 -10.97 -6.66 -14.85
C LEU A 13 -11.47 -5.39 -14.15
N GLU A 14 -10.70 -4.30 -14.23
CA GLU A 14 -11.01 -3.00 -13.59
C GLU A 14 -11.32 -3.14 -12.09
N ILE A 15 -10.62 -4.08 -11.41
CA ILE A 15 -10.78 -4.28 -9.97
C ILE A 15 -10.21 -3.06 -9.25
N LYS A 16 -11.06 -2.23 -8.68
CA LYS A 16 -10.69 -0.97 -8.01
C LYS A 16 -10.06 -1.23 -6.64
N ARG A 17 -10.62 -2.13 -5.85
CA ARG A 17 -10.13 -2.43 -4.50
C ARG A 17 -9.23 -3.66 -4.51
N ARG A 18 -7.94 -3.44 -4.39
CA ARG A 18 -6.90 -4.47 -4.43
C ARG A 18 -6.24 -4.57 -3.07
N ILE A 19 -6.42 -5.71 -2.41
CA ILE A 19 -5.84 -5.95 -1.10
C ILE A 19 -4.96 -7.19 -1.19
N LEU A 20 -3.74 -7.08 -0.71
CA LEU A 20 -2.81 -8.20 -0.59
C LEU A 20 -2.43 -8.41 0.87
N ASP A 21 -2.79 -9.55 1.42
CA ASP A 21 -2.32 -9.97 2.74
C ASP A 21 -0.92 -10.55 2.62
N LEU A 22 -0.01 -10.04 3.45
CA LEU A 22 1.37 -10.48 3.54
C LEU A 22 1.56 -11.36 4.78
N ASP A 23 2.05 -12.58 4.55
CA ASP A 23 2.55 -13.48 5.59
C ASP A 23 3.80 -14.18 5.05
N SER A 24 4.97 -13.64 5.36
CA SER A 24 6.22 -14.07 4.72
C SER A 24 7.44 -13.85 5.60
N SER A 25 8.28 -14.88 5.70
CA SER A 25 9.60 -14.79 6.34
C SER A 25 10.68 -14.11 5.47
N GLY A 26 10.33 -13.69 4.24
CA GLY A 26 11.25 -13.07 3.29
C GLY A 26 11.70 -13.99 2.17
N GLY A 27 12.83 -13.67 1.53
CA GLY A 27 13.36 -14.41 0.40
C GLY A 27 14.47 -13.65 -0.34
N HIS A 28 14.50 -13.79 -1.67
CA HIS A 28 15.46 -13.07 -2.50
C HIS A 28 15.09 -11.58 -2.62
N VAL A 29 16.05 -10.71 -2.36
CA VAL A 29 15.89 -9.26 -2.38
C VAL A 29 15.47 -8.77 -3.76
N GLU A 30 16.15 -9.21 -4.81
CA GLU A 30 15.87 -8.79 -6.18
C GLU A 30 14.48 -9.23 -6.67
N ASP A 31 14.02 -10.42 -6.25
CA ASP A 31 12.69 -10.89 -6.60
C ASP A 31 11.60 -10.14 -5.82
N ALA A 32 11.88 -9.78 -4.57
CA ALA A 32 10.99 -8.95 -3.76
C ALA A 32 10.83 -7.54 -4.36
N MET A 33 11.93 -6.90 -4.79
CA MET A 33 11.86 -5.61 -5.50
C MET A 33 11.06 -5.69 -6.79
N LYS A 34 11.26 -6.73 -7.62
CA LYS A 34 10.45 -6.93 -8.84
C LYS A 34 8.96 -7.13 -8.53
N ALA A 35 8.65 -7.88 -7.46
CA ALA A 35 7.27 -8.07 -7.05
C ALA A 35 6.66 -6.75 -6.56
N GLY A 36 7.42 -5.96 -5.80
CA GLY A 36 7.00 -4.65 -5.34
C GLY A 36 6.82 -3.64 -6.49
N ASP A 37 7.70 -3.63 -7.49
CA ASP A 37 7.52 -2.77 -8.68
C ASP A 37 6.18 -3.06 -9.41
N ALA A 38 5.77 -4.33 -9.47
CA ALA A 38 4.49 -4.71 -10.06
C ALA A 38 3.29 -4.29 -9.18
N ILE A 39 3.45 -4.26 -7.85
CA ILE A 39 2.45 -3.80 -6.89
C ILE A 39 2.32 -2.28 -6.98
N GLY A 40 3.42 -1.54 -6.86
CA GLY A 40 3.42 -0.08 -6.90
C GLY A 40 2.90 0.50 -8.22
N ALA A 41 2.99 -0.25 -9.34
CA ALA A 41 2.42 0.15 -10.62
C ALA A 41 0.91 -0.06 -10.75
N SER A 42 0.24 -0.67 -9.75
CA SER A 42 -1.15 -1.16 -9.92
C SER A 42 -2.07 -0.95 -8.71
N HIS A 43 -1.74 -0.05 -7.82
CA HIS A 43 -2.56 0.44 -6.71
C HIS A 43 -3.07 -0.65 -5.76
N TRP A 44 -2.29 -0.98 -4.73
CA TRP A 44 -2.60 -2.01 -3.75
C TRP A 44 -2.55 -1.49 -2.32
N MET A 45 -3.54 -1.89 -1.54
CA MET A 45 -3.44 -1.90 -0.09
C MET A 45 -2.73 -3.18 0.35
N LEU A 46 -1.67 -3.06 1.12
CA LEU A 46 -0.95 -4.19 1.70
C LEU A 46 -1.28 -4.33 3.18
N ARG A 47 -1.54 -5.57 3.63
CA ARG A 47 -1.84 -5.82 5.04
C ARG A 47 -0.91 -6.87 5.63
N VAL A 48 -0.47 -6.63 6.86
CA VAL A 48 0.16 -7.62 7.72
C VAL A 48 -0.74 -7.79 8.93
N ARG A 49 -1.52 -8.88 8.97
CA ARG A 49 -2.52 -9.14 10.04
C ARG A 49 -1.87 -9.54 11.35
N ASP A 50 -2.62 -9.53 12.45
CA ASP A 50 -2.14 -9.79 13.84
C ASP A 50 -1.33 -11.07 13.99
N ASP A 51 -1.70 -12.13 13.30
CA ASP A 51 -1.04 -13.44 13.31
C ASP A 51 0.00 -13.64 12.21
N ALA A 52 0.18 -12.63 11.36
CA ALA A 52 1.07 -12.66 10.20
C ALA A 52 2.41 -11.97 10.48
N ILE A 53 3.38 -12.32 9.65
CA ILE A 53 4.73 -11.74 9.69
C ILE A 53 5.11 -11.18 8.32
N CYS A 54 5.88 -10.10 8.32
CA CYS A 54 6.58 -9.61 7.12
C CYS A 54 8.05 -9.36 7.47
N HIS A 55 8.91 -10.33 7.21
CA HIS A 55 10.30 -10.29 7.61
C HIS A 55 11.24 -10.20 6.42
N SER A 56 12.42 -9.58 6.64
CA SER A 56 13.51 -9.52 5.66
C SER A 56 13.08 -8.91 4.31
N ALA A 57 13.26 -9.61 3.20
CA ALA A 57 12.88 -9.12 1.86
C ALA A 57 11.38 -8.83 1.70
N CYS A 58 10.48 -9.37 2.56
CA CYS A 58 9.07 -9.02 2.57
C CYS A 58 8.85 -7.51 2.81
N VAL A 59 9.72 -6.87 3.61
CA VAL A 59 9.64 -5.43 3.90
C VAL A 59 9.76 -4.58 2.61
N LEU A 60 10.49 -5.07 1.61
CA LEU A 60 10.58 -4.40 0.31
C LEU A 60 9.24 -4.49 -0.44
N ILE A 61 8.54 -5.61 -0.36
CA ILE A 61 7.19 -5.72 -0.93
C ILE A 61 6.23 -4.76 -0.20
N LEU A 62 6.27 -4.75 1.13
CA LEU A 62 5.45 -3.87 1.95
C LEU A 62 5.67 -2.38 1.60
N ALA A 63 6.92 -1.99 1.34
CA ALA A 63 7.27 -0.61 0.95
C ALA A 63 6.57 -0.12 -0.33
N ALA A 64 6.15 -1.03 -1.21
CA ALA A 64 5.55 -0.70 -2.50
C ALA A 64 4.03 -0.51 -2.47
N GLY A 65 3.37 -0.74 -1.33
CA GLY A 65 1.93 -0.51 -1.21
C GLY A 65 1.57 0.97 -1.23
N ASP A 66 0.42 1.30 -1.81
CA ASP A 66 -0.13 2.66 -1.74
C ASP A 66 -0.67 2.95 -0.34
N ASP A 67 -1.37 1.96 0.22
CA ASP A 67 -1.78 1.96 1.63
C ASP A 67 -1.21 0.71 2.32
N ARG A 68 -0.84 0.87 3.58
CA ARG A 68 -0.30 -0.22 4.39
C ARG A 68 -1.03 -0.27 5.72
N LEU A 69 -1.47 -1.44 6.11
CA LEU A 69 -2.14 -1.69 7.38
C LEU A 69 -1.43 -2.81 8.12
N ILE A 70 -0.75 -2.45 9.19
CA ILE A 70 0.08 -3.39 9.94
C ILE A 70 -0.46 -3.55 11.35
N THR A 71 -0.95 -4.75 11.65
CA THR A 71 -1.30 -5.19 13.00
C THR A 71 -0.43 -6.38 13.45
N GLY A 72 0.26 -7.01 12.49
CA GLY A 72 1.19 -8.10 12.72
C GLY A 72 2.63 -7.63 12.95
N LYS A 73 3.60 -8.50 12.67
CA LYS A 73 5.00 -8.26 12.99
C LYS A 73 5.83 -8.01 11.74
N VAL A 74 6.49 -6.86 11.70
CA VAL A 74 7.48 -6.52 10.66
C VAL A 74 8.88 -6.61 11.24
N GLY A 75 9.76 -7.32 10.56
CA GLY A 75 11.11 -7.55 11.08
C GLY A 75 12.19 -7.55 10.01
N ILE A 76 13.36 -7.09 10.40
CA ILE A 76 14.50 -6.93 9.51
C ILE A 76 15.75 -7.63 10.03
N HIS A 77 16.60 -8.02 9.12
CA HIS A 77 17.97 -8.48 9.38
C HIS A 77 18.85 -8.24 8.15
N ARG A 78 20.15 -8.34 8.34
CA ARG A 78 21.12 -8.18 7.25
C ARG A 78 20.85 -9.20 6.14
N MET A 79 20.79 -8.71 4.90
CA MET A 79 20.63 -9.56 3.75
C MET A 79 21.77 -10.58 3.60
N ILE A 80 21.41 -11.74 3.06
CA ILE A 80 22.33 -12.81 2.70
C ILE A 80 22.30 -12.94 1.18
N ARG A 81 23.46 -12.98 0.54
CA ARG A 81 23.57 -13.25 -0.90
C ARG A 81 23.48 -14.76 -1.15
N ILE A 82 22.25 -15.27 -1.21
CA ILE A 82 21.99 -16.67 -1.59
C ILE A 82 22.32 -16.79 -3.08
N GLY A 83 23.20 -17.75 -3.42
CA GLY A 83 23.66 -17.95 -4.78
C GLY A 83 24.83 -17.05 -5.20
N SER A 84 25.50 -16.35 -4.25
CA SER A 84 26.76 -15.67 -4.54
C SER A 84 27.86 -16.68 -4.93
N GLU A 85 28.60 -16.36 -5.99
CA GLU A 85 29.79 -17.09 -6.43
C GLU A 85 31.10 -16.46 -5.88
N ALA A 86 30.98 -15.43 -5.04
CA ALA A 86 32.12 -14.73 -4.46
C ALA A 86 32.99 -15.69 -3.61
N THR A 87 34.26 -15.72 -3.90
CA THR A 87 35.27 -16.54 -3.21
C THR A 87 36.11 -15.73 -2.22
N THR A 88 36.07 -14.40 -2.35
CA THR A 88 36.78 -13.47 -1.49
C THR A 88 35.83 -12.51 -0.75
N ARG A 89 36.31 -11.96 0.37
CA ARG A 89 35.60 -10.92 1.11
C ARG A 89 35.39 -9.66 0.27
N ALA A 90 36.33 -9.36 -0.61
CA ALA A 90 36.25 -8.18 -1.49
C ALA A 90 35.11 -8.33 -2.52
N GLU A 91 35.03 -9.46 -3.18
CA GLU A 91 33.96 -9.80 -4.12
C GLU A 91 32.59 -9.77 -3.44
N LEU A 92 32.44 -10.46 -2.31
CA LEU A 92 31.18 -10.46 -1.56
C LEU A 92 30.77 -9.06 -1.11
N ASN A 93 31.73 -8.25 -0.65
CA ASN A 93 31.44 -6.86 -0.25
C ASN A 93 31.04 -5.98 -1.44
N GLN A 94 31.58 -6.25 -2.64
CA GLN A 94 31.15 -5.55 -3.85
C GLN A 94 29.72 -5.91 -4.22
N GLU A 95 29.37 -7.20 -4.27
CA GLU A 95 27.99 -7.65 -4.53
C GLU A 95 26.99 -7.03 -3.52
N LEU A 96 27.34 -7.05 -2.23
CA LEU A 96 26.50 -6.47 -1.19
C LEU A 96 26.29 -4.96 -1.38
N ARG A 97 27.33 -4.22 -1.79
CA ARG A 97 27.18 -2.78 -2.09
C ARG A 97 26.26 -2.51 -3.28
N GLU A 98 26.35 -3.34 -4.32
CA GLU A 98 25.50 -3.20 -5.51
C GLU A 98 24.02 -3.45 -5.17
N VAL A 99 23.72 -4.50 -4.41
CA VAL A 99 22.35 -4.79 -3.96
C VAL A 99 21.84 -3.72 -3.01
N TYR A 100 22.69 -3.26 -2.10
CA TYR A 100 22.35 -2.18 -1.18
C TYR A 100 22.00 -0.87 -1.91
N ALA A 101 22.76 -0.48 -2.92
CA ALA A 101 22.44 0.68 -3.76
C ALA A 101 21.07 0.50 -4.43
N LYS A 102 20.81 -0.65 -5.05
CA LYS A 102 19.51 -0.95 -5.67
C LYS A 102 18.35 -0.90 -4.66
N MET A 103 18.57 -1.37 -3.42
CA MET A 103 17.55 -1.30 -2.37
C MET A 103 17.24 0.15 -2.00
N LYS A 104 18.24 1.01 -1.89
CA LYS A 104 18.02 2.44 -1.58
C LYS A 104 17.20 3.12 -2.67
N ASP A 105 17.60 2.96 -3.93
CA ASP A 105 16.87 3.50 -5.08
C ASP A 105 15.43 2.96 -5.12
N TYR A 106 15.26 1.68 -4.77
CA TYR A 106 13.94 1.04 -4.72
C TYR A 106 13.06 1.63 -3.61
N LEU A 107 13.57 1.78 -2.39
CA LEU A 107 12.84 2.34 -1.27
C LEU A 107 12.41 3.79 -1.54
N GLU A 108 13.35 4.61 -2.05
CA GLU A 108 13.11 6.00 -2.36
C GLU A 108 11.98 6.18 -3.39
N ARG A 109 12.03 5.45 -4.53
CA ARG A 109 10.97 5.56 -5.54
C ARG A 109 9.62 5.02 -5.11
N ASN A 110 9.57 4.16 -4.07
CA ASN A 110 8.34 3.66 -3.47
C ASN A 110 7.90 4.47 -2.23
N GLY A 111 8.49 5.65 -1.99
CA GLY A 111 8.10 6.54 -0.90
C GLY A 111 8.44 6.05 0.51
N ALA A 112 9.34 5.06 0.62
CA ALA A 112 9.85 4.59 1.90
C ALA A 112 11.25 5.14 2.19
N SER A 113 11.59 5.27 3.46
CA SER A 113 12.88 5.81 3.89
C SER A 113 14.03 4.87 3.51
N VAL A 114 15.09 5.44 2.90
CA VAL A 114 16.34 4.71 2.64
C VAL A 114 17.02 4.20 3.92
N ALA A 115 16.69 4.77 5.07
CA ALA A 115 17.17 4.33 6.36
C ALA A 115 16.81 2.87 6.67
N VAL A 116 15.76 2.33 6.06
CA VAL A 116 15.42 0.90 6.15
C VAL A 116 16.56 0.03 5.62
N ALA A 117 17.16 0.39 4.47
CA ALA A 117 18.30 -0.35 3.93
C ALA A 117 19.52 -0.25 4.85
N ASP A 118 19.78 0.94 5.39
CA ASP A 118 20.89 1.17 6.35
C ASP A 118 20.69 0.30 7.59
N LEU A 119 19.49 0.30 8.14
CA LEU A 119 19.15 -0.47 9.32
C LEU A 119 19.26 -1.98 9.07
N MET A 120 18.77 -2.46 7.93
CA MET A 120 18.94 -3.87 7.52
C MET A 120 20.40 -4.29 7.48
N MET A 121 21.32 -3.41 7.09
CA MET A 121 22.74 -3.72 7.04
C MET A 121 23.40 -3.83 8.44
N THR A 122 22.81 -3.22 9.46
CA THR A 122 23.33 -3.21 10.83
C THR A 122 22.93 -4.43 11.65
N VAL A 123 21.76 -5.02 11.36
CA VAL A 123 21.22 -6.17 12.10
C VAL A 123 21.88 -7.46 11.61
N PRO A 124 22.56 -8.25 12.47
CA PRO A 124 23.16 -9.50 12.05
C PRO A 124 22.15 -10.46 11.42
N ASN A 125 22.52 -11.18 10.37
CA ASN A 125 21.63 -12.09 9.63
C ASN A 125 21.03 -13.25 10.47
N ARG A 126 21.62 -13.55 11.62
CA ARG A 126 21.13 -14.59 12.56
C ARG A 126 20.21 -14.02 13.64
N LYS A 127 19.95 -12.71 13.60
CA LYS A 127 19.05 -12.02 14.52
C LYS A 127 17.97 -11.32 13.72
N LEU A 128 16.75 -11.39 14.21
CA LEU A 128 15.64 -10.61 13.68
C LEU A 128 15.42 -9.42 14.62
N ARG A 129 15.33 -8.21 14.06
CA ARG A 129 14.91 -7.01 14.77
C ARG A 129 13.50 -6.67 14.32
N LEU A 130 12.55 -6.69 15.23
CA LEU A 130 11.21 -6.19 14.95
C LEU A 130 11.23 -4.66 14.94
N LEU A 131 10.48 -4.07 14.02
CA LEU A 131 10.23 -2.63 13.97
C LEU A 131 9.05 -2.31 14.88
N THR A 132 9.14 -1.17 15.57
CA THR A 132 8.03 -0.61 16.36
C THR A 132 7.03 0.12 15.46
N GLU A 133 5.83 0.42 15.97
CA GLU A 133 4.84 1.21 15.26
C GLU A 133 5.39 2.59 14.86
N ASP A 134 6.08 3.27 15.79
CA ASP A 134 6.72 4.56 15.52
C ASP A 134 7.76 4.46 14.39
N GLU A 135 8.58 3.40 14.38
CA GLU A 135 9.57 3.17 13.33
C GLU A 135 8.91 2.85 11.98
N LEU A 136 7.80 2.10 11.97
CA LEU A 136 7.05 1.82 10.75
C LEU A 136 6.51 3.11 10.14
N GLN A 137 5.99 4.02 10.95
CA GLN A 137 5.53 5.34 10.51
C GLN A 137 6.70 6.23 10.08
N GLU A 138 7.77 6.32 10.88
CA GLU A 138 8.96 7.13 10.56
C GLU A 138 9.60 6.71 9.23
N TYR A 139 9.62 5.40 8.95
CA TYR A 139 10.22 4.88 7.72
C TYR A 139 9.24 4.83 6.53
N GLY A 140 8.01 5.31 6.70
CA GLY A 140 7.00 5.27 5.65
C GLY A 140 6.64 3.85 5.23
N LEU A 141 6.56 2.92 6.19
CA LEU A 141 6.18 1.52 5.98
C LEU A 141 4.76 1.21 6.46
N ASP A 142 4.09 2.16 7.13
CA ASP A 142 2.71 2.06 7.59
C ASP A 142 1.90 3.27 7.14
N GLY A 143 0.58 3.12 6.99
CA GLY A 143 -0.31 4.16 6.50
C GLY A 143 -0.22 4.41 5.00
N THR A 144 -0.71 5.57 4.57
CA THR A 144 -0.74 5.98 3.15
C THR A 144 0.65 6.35 2.66
N ASN A 145 0.96 5.95 1.45
CA ASN A 145 2.20 6.32 0.76
C ASN A 145 2.14 7.80 0.33
N ALA A 146 2.95 8.65 0.97
CA ALA A 146 2.91 10.09 0.72
C ALA A 146 3.19 10.46 -0.75
N VAL A 147 4.10 9.74 -1.43
CA VAL A 147 4.39 9.98 -2.85
C VAL A 147 3.20 9.61 -3.73
N GLN A 148 2.51 8.53 -3.40
CA GLN A 148 1.30 8.11 -4.14
C GLN A 148 0.14 9.07 -3.88
N ASP A 149 -0.03 9.53 -2.66
CA ASP A 149 -1.03 10.55 -2.32
C ASP A 149 -0.80 11.85 -3.10
N ASP A 150 0.45 12.32 -3.19
CA ASP A 150 0.81 13.48 -4.00
C ASP A 150 0.51 13.27 -5.50
N LEU A 151 0.83 12.09 -6.05
CA LEU A 151 0.54 11.77 -7.45
C LEU A 151 -0.97 11.74 -7.73
N GLU A 152 -1.75 11.14 -6.85
CA GLU A 152 -3.20 11.11 -6.95
C GLU A 152 -3.79 12.53 -6.86
N ARG A 153 -3.29 13.34 -5.95
CA ARG A 153 -3.69 14.74 -5.82
C ARG A 153 -3.39 15.55 -7.09
N ILE A 154 -2.22 15.34 -7.71
CA ILE A 154 -1.84 15.98 -8.97
C ILE A 154 -2.78 15.51 -10.10
N ARG A 155 -3.10 14.21 -10.16
CA ARG A 155 -4.04 13.66 -11.13
C ARG A 155 -5.42 14.29 -10.98
N LEU A 156 -5.98 14.26 -9.78
CA LEU A 156 -7.30 14.84 -9.49
C LEU A 156 -7.35 16.34 -9.78
N THR A 157 -6.31 17.09 -9.45
CA THR A 157 -6.23 18.50 -9.77
C THR A 157 -6.30 18.74 -11.27
N ARG A 158 -5.62 17.92 -12.06
CA ARG A 158 -5.59 18.03 -13.53
C ARG A 158 -6.91 17.63 -14.17
N GLU A 159 -7.54 16.55 -13.69
CA GLU A 159 -8.73 15.95 -14.29
C GLU A 159 -10.04 16.57 -13.77
N CYS A 160 -10.10 16.89 -12.48
CA CYS A 160 -11.29 17.33 -11.77
C CYS A 160 -11.23 18.79 -11.30
N GLY A 161 -10.05 19.40 -11.30
CA GLY A 161 -9.81 20.78 -10.88
C GLY A 161 -9.52 20.95 -9.39
N GLU A 162 -8.92 22.11 -9.04
CA GLU A 162 -8.50 22.43 -7.66
C GLU A 162 -9.69 22.50 -6.68
N ASP A 163 -10.85 22.95 -7.13
CA ASP A 163 -12.04 23.03 -6.28
C ASP A 163 -12.53 21.65 -5.85
N PHE A 164 -12.51 20.66 -6.76
CA PHE A 164 -12.82 19.28 -6.44
C PHE A 164 -11.89 18.73 -5.36
N VAL A 165 -10.56 18.90 -5.52
CA VAL A 165 -9.57 18.42 -4.56
C VAL A 165 -9.78 19.06 -3.20
N ARG A 166 -10.00 20.38 -3.15
CA ARG A 166 -10.28 21.09 -1.90
C ARG A 166 -11.53 20.54 -1.20
N ARG A 167 -12.63 20.35 -1.91
CA ARG A 167 -13.88 19.80 -1.36
C ARG A 167 -13.70 18.36 -0.88
N LYS A 168 -12.90 17.56 -1.60
CA LYS A 168 -12.56 16.21 -1.21
C LYS A 168 -11.75 16.19 0.08
N ASP A 169 -10.70 17.02 0.21
CA ASP A 169 -9.93 17.16 1.45
C ASP A 169 -10.80 17.60 2.64
N ASP A 170 -11.75 18.53 2.40
CA ASP A 170 -12.67 18.99 3.43
C ASP A 170 -13.63 17.87 3.85
N PHE A 171 -14.11 17.07 2.90
CA PHE A 171 -14.92 15.89 3.18
C PHE A 171 -14.13 14.86 3.98
N ASP A 172 -12.90 14.50 3.57
CA ASP A 172 -12.07 13.49 4.22
C ASP A 172 -11.82 13.88 5.70
N ARG A 173 -11.48 15.14 5.96
CA ARG A 173 -11.34 15.67 7.33
C ARG A 173 -12.64 15.65 8.15
N ALA A 174 -13.77 15.88 7.51
CA ALA A 174 -15.06 15.84 8.19
C ALA A 174 -15.50 14.40 8.46
N TYR A 175 -15.24 13.48 7.53
CA TYR A 175 -15.50 12.05 7.68
C TYR A 175 -14.71 11.44 8.84
N GLU A 176 -13.40 11.69 8.90
CA GLU A 176 -12.53 11.29 9.99
C GLU A 176 -13.06 11.72 11.37
N ARG A 177 -13.55 12.95 11.48
CA ARG A 177 -14.05 13.50 12.74
C ARG A 177 -15.40 12.94 13.16
N SER A 178 -16.29 12.69 12.19
CA SER A 178 -17.72 12.48 12.48
C SER A 178 -18.20 11.06 12.16
N CYS A 179 -17.57 10.35 11.23
CA CYS A 179 -18.04 9.07 10.73
C CYS A 179 -17.06 7.91 10.98
N ALA A 180 -15.75 8.16 10.97
CA ALA A 180 -14.75 7.10 11.14
C ALA A 180 -14.69 6.52 12.55
N LYS A 181 -15.10 7.31 13.57
CA LYS A 181 -15.13 6.90 14.98
C LYS A 181 -16.44 6.18 15.32
N VAL A 182 -16.63 4.99 14.78
CA VAL A 182 -17.78 4.15 15.11
C VAL A 182 -17.48 3.36 16.37
N GLU A 183 -18.45 3.33 17.30
CA GLU A 183 -18.37 2.52 18.54
C GLU A 183 -18.16 1.03 18.18
N PRO A 184 -17.39 0.28 18.99
CA PRO A 184 -17.21 -1.15 18.79
C PRO A 184 -18.55 -1.87 18.73
N GLY A 185 -18.94 -2.38 17.54
CA GLY A 185 -20.20 -3.09 17.31
C GLY A 185 -21.19 -2.43 16.36
N GLN A 186 -20.98 -1.19 15.92
CA GLN A 186 -21.86 -0.52 14.95
C GLN A 186 -21.43 -0.69 13.48
N GLY A 187 -20.35 -1.38 13.21
CA GLY A 187 -19.96 -1.86 11.88
C GLY A 187 -19.62 -0.79 10.83
N GLN A 188 -19.01 -1.25 9.75
CA GLN A 188 -18.64 -0.44 8.58
C GLN A 188 -19.86 0.22 7.90
N GLU A 189 -21.04 -0.38 8.04
CA GLU A 189 -22.29 0.11 7.44
C GLU A 189 -22.70 1.46 8.01
N ALA A 190 -22.63 1.64 9.34
CA ALA A 190 -22.96 2.92 9.98
C ALA A 190 -22.00 4.05 9.59
N ALA A 191 -20.70 3.75 9.48
CA ALA A 191 -19.69 4.70 9.00
C ALA A 191 -19.95 5.09 7.53
N TYR A 192 -20.34 4.13 6.72
CA TYR A 192 -20.68 4.34 5.31
C TYR A 192 -21.94 5.20 5.15
N GLU A 193 -23.03 4.89 5.85
CA GLU A 193 -24.27 5.69 5.82
C GLU A 193 -24.02 7.14 6.30
N CYS A 194 -23.23 7.30 7.38
CA CYS A 194 -22.79 8.60 7.84
C CYS A 194 -22.04 9.37 6.74
N GLY A 195 -21.11 8.70 6.07
CA GLY A 195 -20.34 9.30 4.97
C GLY A 195 -21.21 9.68 3.78
N LEU A 196 -22.21 8.86 3.42
CA LEU A 196 -23.16 9.18 2.35
C LEU A 196 -23.98 10.44 2.66
N ALA A 197 -24.44 10.57 3.91
CA ALA A 197 -25.16 11.77 4.35
C ALA A 197 -24.25 13.00 4.33
N LEU A 198 -23.00 12.83 4.77
CA LEU A 198 -22.02 13.91 4.87
C LEU A 198 -21.60 14.44 3.48
N ARG A 199 -21.34 13.57 2.50
CA ARG A 199 -20.79 13.93 1.19
C ARG A 199 -21.65 14.91 0.42
N ALA A 200 -22.99 14.85 0.58
CA ALA A 200 -23.92 15.76 -0.09
C ALA A 200 -23.66 17.22 0.31
N GLY A 201 -23.27 17.48 1.56
CA GLY A 201 -22.89 18.80 2.06
C GLY A 201 -21.64 19.39 1.39
N PHE A 202 -20.79 18.54 0.79
CA PHE A 202 -19.60 18.95 0.04
C PHE A 202 -19.79 18.95 -1.48
N GLY A 203 -21.05 18.77 -1.96
CA GLY A 203 -21.39 18.74 -3.38
C GLY A 203 -20.93 17.48 -4.11
N PHE A 204 -20.96 16.33 -3.43
CA PHE A 204 -20.68 15.03 -4.03
C PHE A 204 -21.96 14.17 -4.15
N PRO A 205 -22.09 13.29 -5.19
CA PRO A 205 -21.08 13.07 -6.23
C PRO A 205 -20.94 14.29 -7.17
N ASP A 206 -19.70 14.54 -7.63
CA ASP A 206 -19.40 15.62 -8.57
C ASP A 206 -19.83 15.23 -9.99
N GLU A 207 -20.37 16.17 -10.76
CA GLU A 207 -20.89 15.92 -12.11
C GLU A 207 -19.76 15.62 -13.12
N THR A 208 -18.59 16.24 -12.95
CA THR A 208 -17.44 16.07 -13.86
C THR A 208 -16.56 14.89 -13.48
N CYS A 209 -16.46 14.59 -12.19
CA CYS A 209 -15.66 13.50 -11.65
C CYS A 209 -16.47 12.58 -10.74
N PRO A 210 -17.53 11.94 -11.23
CA PRO A 210 -18.39 11.09 -10.41
C PRO A 210 -17.66 9.86 -9.86
N LYS A 211 -16.72 9.31 -10.62
CA LYS A 211 -15.95 8.10 -10.24
C LYS A 211 -14.91 8.36 -9.13
N ASP A 212 -14.39 9.58 -9.06
CA ASP A 212 -13.40 10.00 -8.07
C ASP A 212 -14.04 10.68 -6.85
N SER A 213 -15.36 10.82 -6.86
CA SER A 213 -16.13 11.34 -5.74
C SER A 213 -16.06 10.39 -4.53
N PRO A 214 -15.98 10.91 -3.30
CA PRO A 214 -15.92 10.08 -2.10
C PRO A 214 -17.05 9.04 -2.07
N LEU A 215 -16.70 7.80 -1.67
CA LEU A 215 -17.62 6.66 -1.54
C LEU A 215 -18.33 6.24 -2.85
N SER A 216 -17.80 6.62 -4.03
CA SER A 216 -18.36 6.22 -5.32
C SER A 216 -18.21 4.72 -5.60
N GLU A 217 -17.15 4.10 -5.11
CA GLU A 217 -16.85 2.67 -5.29
C GLU A 217 -17.90 1.73 -4.66
N TYR A 218 -18.65 2.20 -3.67
CA TYR A 218 -19.72 1.44 -3.02
C TYR A 218 -21.06 1.53 -3.75
N GLN A 219 -21.23 2.50 -4.65
CA GLN A 219 -22.47 2.64 -5.44
C GLN A 219 -22.53 1.61 -6.58
N ASP A 220 -21.39 1.25 -7.14
CA ASP A 220 -21.31 0.21 -8.18
C ASP A 220 -21.61 -1.20 -7.62
N ALA A 221 -21.37 -1.42 -6.33
CA ALA A 221 -21.64 -2.69 -5.64
C ALA A 221 -23.12 -2.87 -5.23
N ALA A 222 -23.90 -1.78 -5.18
CA ALA A 222 -25.31 -1.79 -4.83
C ALA A 222 -26.25 -1.84 -6.07
N ALA A 223 -25.71 -1.81 -7.29
CA ALA A 223 -26.49 -2.02 -8.50
C ALA A 223 -26.93 -3.49 -8.57
N PRO A 224 -28.24 -3.78 -8.71
CA PRO A 224 -28.71 -5.16 -8.81
C PRO A 224 -28.12 -5.83 -10.04
N ASP A 225 -27.63 -7.06 -9.84
CA ASP A 225 -27.06 -7.91 -10.88
C ASP A 225 -28.04 -8.01 -12.07
N PRO A 226 -27.66 -7.59 -13.29
CA PRO A 226 -28.55 -7.61 -14.44
C PRO A 226 -29.01 -9.02 -14.86
N ILE A 227 -28.48 -10.06 -14.23
CA ILE A 227 -28.81 -11.48 -14.50
C ILE A 227 -30.15 -11.90 -13.84
N GLN A 228 -30.67 -11.16 -12.84
CA GLN A 228 -31.93 -11.54 -12.17
C GLN A 228 -33.20 -10.91 -12.79
N ALA A 229 -33.09 -10.08 -13.81
CA ALA A 229 -34.23 -9.45 -14.49
C ALA A 229 -34.81 -10.26 -15.68
N GLY A 230 -34.39 -11.48 -15.89
CA GLY A 230 -34.69 -12.30 -17.08
C GLY A 230 -35.46 -13.61 -16.84
N THR A 231 -36.31 -13.72 -15.80
CA THR A 231 -37.25 -14.88 -15.67
C THR A 231 -38.55 -14.43 -15.03
N GLN A 232 -39.46 -13.94 -15.86
CA GLN A 232 -40.92 -14.10 -15.73
C GLN A 232 -41.50 -14.45 -17.06
#